data_1191697ae92a60b24e0e4610d13e89bb
#
_entry.id   1191697ae92a60b24e0e4610d13e89bb
#
_cell.length_a   1.000
_cell.length_b   1.000
_cell.length_c   1.000
_cell.angle_alpha   90.00
_cell.angle_beta   90.00
_cell.angle_gamma   90.00
#
_symmetry.space_group_name_H-M   'P 1'
#
loop_
_entity.id
_entity.type
_entity.pdbx_description
1 polymer ?
#
loop_
_entity_poly.entity_id
_entity_poly.type
_entity_poly.pdbx_seq_one_letter_code
_entity_poly.pdbx_strand_id
1 'polypeptide(L)'
;TDAEDGDYLIIKGRFLMCLLERRIIYPTFNFTKLVSYSQIAMNVVQYNACTTGIRKLPGLVVGCSSGTCWDTKTKLQVSYDNLMEWVYTICEKIGGTANIRLSKTDNEQYEMIFELSQGTDRSILQEVNPHIIFSDRYNNLLSFTYFTDTSVKKNYAYVLGKGEGEKRKRTTY
;
A
#
# COMPACT_ATOMS: atom_id res chain seq x y z
N THR A 1 1.20 27.23 -36.26
CA THR A 1 -0.24 26.87 -36.19
C THR A 1 -0.49 26.51 -34.75
N ASP A 2 -1.00 27.50 -33.98
CA ASP A 2 -1.38 27.33 -32.61
C ASP A 2 -2.56 26.36 -32.58
N ALA A 3 -2.34 25.23 -31.91
CA ALA A 3 -3.48 24.39 -31.52
C ALA A 3 -4.35 25.24 -30.60
N GLU A 4 -5.59 25.44 -30.96
CA GLU A 4 -6.58 26.07 -30.08
C GLU A 4 -6.65 25.19 -28.81
N ASP A 5 -5.98 25.64 -27.77
CA ASP A 5 -6.18 25.09 -26.42
C ASP A 5 -7.61 25.42 -26.02
N GLY A 6 -8.50 24.45 -26.19
CA GLY A 6 -9.86 24.58 -25.70
C GLY A 6 -9.85 24.76 -24.18
N ASP A 7 -10.87 25.44 -23.66
CA ASP A 7 -11.06 25.56 -22.22
C ASP A 7 -11.14 24.18 -21.56
N TYR A 8 -10.23 23.88 -20.65
CA TYR A 8 -10.23 22.62 -19.91
C TYR A 8 -10.12 22.85 -18.40
N LEU A 9 -10.82 22.02 -17.65
CA LEU A 9 -10.80 22.03 -16.20
C LEU A 9 -9.80 20.98 -15.68
N ILE A 10 -8.80 21.44 -14.95
CA ILE A 10 -7.87 20.54 -14.26
C ILE A 10 -8.35 20.29 -12.84
N ILE A 11 -8.73 19.06 -12.53
CA ILE A 11 -9.09 18.62 -11.19
C ILE A 11 -7.92 17.80 -10.63
N LYS A 12 -7.34 18.27 -9.51
CA LYS A 12 -6.28 17.57 -8.80
C LYS A 12 -6.78 17.13 -7.43
N GLY A 13 -6.44 15.90 -7.04
CA GLY A 13 -6.83 15.34 -5.76
C GLY A 13 -5.98 14.12 -5.38
N ARG A 14 -6.28 13.56 -4.22
CA ARG A 14 -5.66 12.33 -3.73
C ARG A 14 -6.75 11.30 -3.48
N PHE A 15 -6.43 10.02 -3.67
CA PHE A 15 -7.34 8.93 -3.34
C PHE A 15 -7.62 8.86 -1.83
N LEU A 16 -8.74 8.23 -1.47
CA LEU A 16 -9.22 8.15 -0.08
C LEU A 16 -8.21 7.53 0.89
N MET A 17 -7.29 6.70 0.41
CA MET A 17 -6.20 6.15 1.22
C MET A 17 -5.37 7.22 1.93
N CYS A 18 -5.27 8.45 1.38
CA CYS A 18 -4.55 9.54 2.03
C CYS A 18 -5.12 9.95 3.40
N LEU A 19 -6.35 9.55 3.73
CA LEU A 19 -6.93 9.78 5.04
C LEU A 19 -6.17 9.04 6.15
N LEU A 20 -5.58 7.88 5.84
CA LEU A 20 -4.77 7.11 6.78
C LEU A 20 -3.44 7.78 7.11
N GLU A 21 -2.92 8.64 6.23
CA GLU A 21 -1.71 9.43 6.49
C GLU A 21 -1.83 10.33 7.74
N ARG A 22 -3.06 10.70 8.09
CA ARG A 22 -3.36 11.50 9.28
C ARG A 22 -3.32 10.70 10.58
N ARG A 23 -2.92 9.44 10.54
CA ARG A 23 -2.91 8.53 11.69
C ARG A 23 -1.52 7.94 11.89
N ILE A 24 -1.13 7.90 13.15
CA ILE A 24 0.08 7.20 13.62
C ILE A 24 -0.40 5.94 14.35
N ILE A 25 0.28 4.84 14.16
CA ILE A 25 -0.03 3.58 14.83
C ILE A 25 0.27 3.71 16.33
N TYR A 26 -0.78 3.60 17.16
CA TYR A 26 -0.72 3.66 18.61
C TYR A 26 -1.89 2.89 19.24
N PRO A 27 -1.68 2.08 20.28
CA PRO A 27 -0.41 1.75 20.94
C PRO A 27 0.46 0.80 20.11
N THR A 28 1.53 0.29 20.71
CA THR A 28 2.33 -0.78 20.11
C THR A 28 1.47 -2.05 19.94
N PHE A 29 1.42 -2.57 18.72
CA PHE A 29 0.82 -3.87 18.41
C PHE A 29 1.93 -4.91 18.35
N ASN A 30 1.80 -5.97 19.14
CA ASN A 30 2.77 -7.05 19.20
C ASN A 30 2.08 -8.40 18.90
N PHE A 31 2.27 -8.87 17.68
CA PHE A 31 1.74 -10.15 17.21
C PHE A 31 2.77 -11.26 17.45
N THR A 32 2.76 -11.84 18.65
CA THR A 32 3.71 -12.89 19.09
C THR A 32 3.38 -14.26 18.50
N LYS A 33 2.15 -14.50 18.05
CA LYS A 33 1.72 -15.69 17.33
C LYS A 33 1.73 -15.44 15.83
N LEU A 34 1.74 -16.52 15.05
CA LEU A 34 1.59 -16.45 13.60
C LEU A 34 0.17 -16.00 13.24
N VAL A 35 0.06 -14.80 12.67
CA VAL A 35 -1.20 -14.17 12.24
C VAL A 35 -1.08 -13.78 10.78
N SER A 36 -2.16 -13.87 10.00
CA SER A 36 -2.14 -13.45 8.59
C SER A 36 -1.95 -11.95 8.45
N TYR A 37 -1.29 -11.54 7.37
CA TYR A 37 -1.12 -10.11 7.09
C TYR A 37 -2.46 -9.37 6.98
N SER A 38 -3.52 -10.04 6.45
CA SER A 38 -4.86 -9.46 6.41
C SER A 38 -5.39 -9.12 7.80
N GLN A 39 -5.33 -10.07 8.73
CA GLN A 39 -5.78 -9.85 10.10
C GLN A 39 -4.97 -8.76 10.81
N ILE A 40 -3.66 -8.75 10.60
CA ILE A 40 -2.78 -7.73 11.19
C ILE A 40 -3.14 -6.35 10.65
N ALA A 41 -3.19 -6.19 9.33
CA ALA A 41 -3.47 -4.90 8.69
C ALA A 41 -4.88 -4.37 9.07
N MET A 42 -5.88 -5.23 9.01
CA MET A 42 -7.25 -4.86 9.37
C MET A 42 -7.38 -4.47 10.84
N ASN A 43 -6.77 -5.23 11.76
CA ASN A 43 -6.81 -4.90 13.17
C ASN A 43 -6.12 -3.56 13.48
N VAL A 44 -4.97 -3.30 12.87
CA VAL A 44 -4.24 -2.04 13.08
C VAL A 44 -5.02 -0.86 12.51
N VAL A 45 -5.61 -0.99 11.31
CA VAL A 45 -6.45 0.06 10.71
C VAL A 45 -7.73 0.25 11.51
N GLN A 46 -8.43 -0.84 11.88
CA GLN A 46 -9.63 -0.80 12.70
C GLN A 46 -9.40 0.00 13.99
N TYR A 47 -8.33 -0.32 14.71
CA TYR A 47 -8.04 0.32 15.98
C TYR A 47 -7.66 1.80 15.83
N ASN A 48 -6.84 2.12 14.83
CA ASN A 48 -6.27 3.46 14.68
C ASN A 48 -7.14 4.45 13.89
N ALA A 49 -8.09 3.96 13.08
CA ALA A 49 -8.87 4.83 12.20
C ALA A 49 -10.38 4.62 12.26
N CYS A 50 -10.87 3.45 12.71
CA CYS A 50 -12.30 3.14 12.67
C CYS A 50 -12.95 3.07 14.06
N THR A 51 -12.18 2.84 15.14
CA THR A 51 -12.71 2.73 16.49
C THR A 51 -13.16 4.09 17.03
N THR A 52 -14.15 4.08 17.91
CA THR A 52 -14.69 5.28 18.55
C THR A 52 -13.63 6.08 19.29
N GLY A 53 -13.79 7.42 19.30
CA GLY A 53 -12.88 8.37 19.94
C GLY A 53 -12.32 9.41 18.98
N ILE A 54 -11.42 10.24 19.47
CA ILE A 54 -10.83 11.36 18.72
C ILE A 54 -10.03 10.94 17.48
N ARG A 55 -9.65 9.66 17.40
CA ARG A 55 -8.85 9.11 16.31
C ARG A 55 -9.70 8.54 15.17
N LYS A 56 -11.01 8.36 15.39
CA LYS A 56 -11.92 7.83 14.37
C LYS A 56 -11.96 8.74 13.15
N LEU A 57 -11.87 8.17 11.96
CA LEU A 57 -12.24 8.81 10.71
C LEU A 57 -13.74 8.57 10.49
N PRO A 58 -14.56 9.62 10.49
CA PRO A 58 -16.01 9.46 10.32
C PRO A 58 -16.33 8.72 9.03
N GLY A 59 -17.22 7.72 9.12
CA GLY A 59 -17.65 6.94 7.96
C GLY A 59 -16.65 5.91 7.45
N LEU A 60 -15.49 5.74 8.09
CA LEU A 60 -14.55 4.70 7.73
C LEU A 60 -14.83 3.41 8.51
N VAL A 61 -14.95 2.31 7.77
CA VAL A 61 -15.10 0.94 8.28
C VAL A 61 -14.08 0.01 7.61
N VAL A 62 -13.78 -1.09 8.29
CA VAL A 62 -12.95 -2.15 7.70
C VAL A 62 -13.86 -3.15 7.01
N GLY A 63 -13.58 -3.44 5.74
CA GLY A 63 -14.28 -4.39 4.91
C GLY A 63 -13.64 -5.77 4.91
N CYS A 64 -13.38 -6.31 3.72
CA CYS A 64 -12.85 -7.65 3.55
C CYS A 64 -11.43 -7.65 2.95
N SER A 65 -10.79 -8.83 3.02
CA SER A 65 -9.57 -9.12 2.28
C SER A 65 -9.82 -10.18 1.24
N SER A 66 -9.16 -10.08 0.11
CA SER A 66 -9.18 -11.06 -0.96
C SER A 66 -7.77 -11.30 -1.52
N GLY A 67 -7.50 -12.55 -1.91
CA GLY A 67 -6.21 -12.96 -2.46
C GLY A 67 -5.31 -13.66 -1.45
N THR A 68 -4.62 -14.69 -1.94
CA THR A 68 -3.81 -15.60 -1.12
C THR A 68 -2.56 -14.97 -0.53
N CYS A 69 -2.05 -13.87 -1.11
CA CYS A 69 -0.90 -13.15 -0.56
C CYS A 69 -1.17 -12.64 0.87
N TRP A 70 -2.44 -12.29 1.15
CA TRP A 70 -2.87 -11.79 2.45
C TRP A 70 -3.01 -12.87 3.52
N ASP A 71 -3.05 -14.16 3.14
CA ASP A 71 -3.15 -15.30 4.06
C ASP A 71 -1.79 -15.69 4.64
N THR A 72 -0.70 -15.17 4.07
CA THR A 72 0.65 -15.40 4.57
C THR A 72 0.75 -14.97 6.03
N LYS A 73 1.23 -15.88 6.87
CA LYS A 73 1.31 -15.67 8.32
C LYS A 73 2.68 -15.19 8.75
N THR A 74 2.69 -14.24 9.67
CA THR A 74 3.93 -13.69 10.25
C THR A 74 3.78 -13.34 11.72
N LYS A 75 4.90 -13.08 12.35
CA LYS A 75 4.99 -12.41 13.67
C LYS A 75 5.62 -11.05 13.42
N LEU A 76 5.01 -10.01 13.93
CA LEU A 76 5.58 -8.66 13.82
C LEU A 76 5.15 -7.78 14.98
N GLN A 77 5.92 -6.75 15.20
CA GLN A 77 5.60 -5.65 16.09
C GLN A 77 5.58 -4.36 15.27
N VAL A 78 4.62 -3.49 15.56
CA VAL A 78 4.51 -2.18 14.94
C VAL A 78 4.06 -1.13 15.95
N SER A 79 4.64 0.05 15.88
CA SER A 79 4.29 1.20 16.71
C SER A 79 4.86 2.48 16.13
N TYR A 80 4.13 3.58 16.31
CA TYR A 80 4.54 4.94 15.98
C TYR A 80 4.86 5.23 14.50
N ASP A 81 4.61 4.29 13.61
CA ASP A 81 4.72 4.50 12.17
C ASP A 81 3.50 5.25 11.63
N ASN A 82 3.65 5.93 10.50
CA ASN A 82 2.52 6.45 9.75
C ASN A 82 1.66 5.29 9.23
N LEU A 83 0.34 5.34 9.49
CA LEU A 83 -0.55 4.22 9.19
C LEU A 83 -0.62 3.90 7.70
N MET A 84 -0.66 4.91 6.83
CA MET A 84 -0.71 4.71 5.38
C MET A 84 0.58 4.10 4.85
N GLU A 85 1.73 4.66 5.22
CA GLU A 85 3.04 4.19 4.79
C GLU A 85 3.30 2.76 5.24
N TRP A 86 2.92 2.44 6.47
CA TRP A 86 3.03 1.08 7.00
C TRP A 86 2.17 0.08 6.21
N VAL A 87 0.92 0.43 5.87
CA VAL A 87 0.05 -0.42 5.03
C VAL A 87 0.69 -0.65 3.67
N TYR A 88 1.24 0.39 3.02
CA TYR A 88 1.90 0.25 1.73
C TYR A 88 3.17 -0.60 1.81
N THR A 89 3.96 -0.49 2.87
CA THR A 89 5.12 -1.35 3.11
C THR A 89 4.73 -2.83 3.18
N ILE A 90 3.57 -3.15 3.81
CA ILE A 90 3.05 -4.52 3.79
C ILE A 90 2.63 -4.92 2.37
N CYS A 91 1.90 -4.05 1.65
CA CYS A 91 1.48 -4.32 0.28
C CYS A 91 2.66 -4.67 -0.62
N GLU A 92 3.72 -3.89 -0.58
CA GLU A 92 4.96 -4.14 -1.33
C GLU A 92 5.59 -5.49 -0.97
N LYS A 93 5.64 -5.79 0.33
CA LYS A 93 6.27 -7.01 0.83
C LYS A 93 5.58 -8.29 0.37
N ILE A 94 4.27 -8.28 0.22
CA ILE A 94 3.47 -9.49 -0.09
C ILE A 94 2.86 -9.48 -1.49
N GLY A 95 3.08 -8.42 -2.27
CA GLY A 95 2.45 -8.26 -3.59
C GLY A 95 0.94 -8.04 -3.52
N GLY A 96 0.47 -7.46 -2.42
CA GLY A 96 -0.93 -7.09 -2.21
C GLY A 96 -1.22 -5.64 -2.53
N THR A 97 -2.49 -5.27 -2.47
CA THR A 97 -2.97 -3.88 -2.58
C THR A 97 -3.95 -3.56 -1.47
N ALA A 98 -3.99 -2.30 -1.08
CA ALA A 98 -4.97 -1.77 -0.13
C ALA A 98 -5.68 -0.57 -0.75
N ASN A 99 -6.96 -0.45 -0.51
CA ASN A 99 -7.78 0.64 -1.02
C ASN A 99 -8.85 1.06 -0.02
N ILE A 100 -9.31 2.31 -0.14
CA ILE A 100 -10.54 2.77 0.50
C ILE A 100 -11.52 3.11 -0.60
N ARG A 101 -12.60 2.37 -0.65
CA ARG A 101 -13.69 2.54 -1.60
C ARG A 101 -14.85 3.28 -0.92
N LEU A 102 -15.52 4.15 -1.67
CA LEU A 102 -16.78 4.75 -1.25
C LEU A 102 -17.94 3.81 -1.63
N SER A 103 -18.81 3.53 -0.69
CA SER A 103 -19.99 2.70 -0.89
C SER A 103 -21.24 3.42 -0.39
N LYS A 104 -22.35 3.28 -1.11
CA LYS A 104 -23.66 3.75 -0.68
C LYS A 104 -24.32 2.65 0.15
N THR A 105 -24.78 2.96 1.34
CA THR A 105 -25.51 2.05 2.22
C THR A 105 -27.00 2.01 1.84
N ASP A 106 -27.72 1.03 2.35
CA ASP A 106 -29.18 0.88 2.10
C ASP A 106 -30.00 2.08 2.60
N ASN A 107 -29.45 2.83 3.57
CA ASN A 107 -30.06 4.07 4.08
C ASN A 107 -29.66 5.32 3.31
N GLU A 108 -29.17 5.17 2.08
CA GLU A 108 -28.71 6.25 1.19
C GLU A 108 -27.51 7.07 1.73
N GLN A 109 -26.89 6.63 2.82
CA GLN A 109 -25.68 7.25 3.34
C GLN A 109 -24.45 6.67 2.66
N TYR A 110 -23.35 7.43 2.66
CA TYR A 110 -22.07 6.96 2.13
C TYR A 110 -21.15 6.54 3.26
N GLU A 111 -20.48 5.42 3.09
CA GLU A 111 -19.40 4.97 3.95
C GLU A 111 -18.13 4.70 3.14
N MET A 112 -17.00 4.83 3.80
CA MET A 112 -15.69 4.50 3.26
C MET A 112 -15.30 3.12 3.77
N ILE A 113 -14.99 2.20 2.86
CA ILE A 113 -14.66 0.82 3.21
C ILE A 113 -13.19 0.57 2.89
N PHE A 114 -12.40 0.29 3.93
CA PHE A 114 -11.00 -0.15 3.77
C PHE A 114 -10.97 -1.62 3.38
N GLU A 115 -10.38 -1.93 2.24
CA GLU A 115 -10.31 -3.28 1.66
C GLU A 115 -8.87 -3.65 1.31
N LEU A 116 -8.59 -4.94 1.40
CA LEU A 116 -7.34 -5.54 0.98
C LEU A 116 -7.60 -6.48 -0.19
N SER A 117 -6.78 -6.39 -1.23
CA SER A 117 -6.93 -7.24 -2.40
C SER A 117 -5.57 -7.66 -2.96
N GLN A 118 -5.58 -8.64 -3.82
CA GLN A 118 -4.43 -9.04 -4.62
C GLN A 118 -4.70 -8.67 -6.07
N GLY A 119 -3.74 -8.02 -6.71
CA GLY A 119 -3.79 -7.74 -8.14
C GLY A 119 -3.78 -9.03 -8.97
N THR A 120 -4.32 -8.96 -10.18
CA THR A 120 -4.22 -10.03 -11.16
C THR A 120 -2.97 -9.79 -12.00
N ASP A 121 -2.05 -10.75 -12.01
CA ASP A 121 -0.91 -10.70 -12.93
C ASP A 121 -1.42 -10.87 -14.37
N ARG A 122 -1.14 -9.85 -15.19
CA ARG A 122 -1.46 -9.81 -16.62
C ARG A 122 -0.22 -9.54 -17.47
N SER A 123 0.97 -9.79 -16.90
CA SER A 123 2.22 -9.71 -17.64
C SER A 123 2.33 -10.82 -18.68
N ILE A 124 3.27 -10.68 -19.59
CA ILE A 124 3.60 -11.72 -20.58
C ILE A 124 4.34 -12.94 -19.98
N LEU A 125 4.69 -12.87 -18.68
CA LEU A 125 5.46 -13.90 -18.00
C LEU A 125 4.58 -15.01 -17.38
N GLN A 126 3.27 -14.87 -17.45
CA GLN A 126 2.30 -15.85 -16.95
C GLN A 126 1.37 -16.30 -18.09
N GLU A 127 0.74 -17.47 -17.94
CA GLU A 127 -0.10 -18.10 -18.98
C GLU A 127 -1.57 -18.25 -18.56
N VAL A 128 -1.91 -17.83 -17.35
CA VAL A 128 -3.25 -18.06 -16.76
C VAL A 128 -4.25 -16.97 -17.15
N ASN A 129 -3.80 -15.73 -17.18
CA ASN A 129 -4.67 -14.58 -17.42
C ASN A 129 -4.39 -13.95 -18.80
N PRO A 130 -5.38 -13.34 -19.45
CA PRO A 130 -5.15 -12.58 -20.67
C PRO A 130 -4.14 -11.47 -20.43
N HIS A 131 -3.13 -11.37 -21.28
CA HIS A 131 -2.09 -10.36 -21.19
C HIS A 131 -2.65 -8.97 -21.46
N ILE A 132 -2.12 -7.95 -20.77
CA ILE A 132 -2.37 -6.55 -21.10
C ILE A 132 -1.12 -6.01 -21.79
N ILE A 133 -1.28 -5.54 -23.03
CA ILE A 133 -0.23 -4.95 -23.83
C ILE A 133 -0.59 -3.49 -24.08
N PHE A 134 0.28 -2.59 -23.63
CA PHE A 134 0.19 -1.16 -23.96
C PHE A 134 0.99 -0.88 -25.22
N SER A 135 0.35 -0.36 -26.24
CA SER A 135 0.96 -0.07 -27.53
C SER A 135 0.16 1.01 -28.27
N ASP A 136 0.84 1.86 -29.02
CA ASP A 136 0.25 2.81 -29.96
C ASP A 136 -0.59 2.09 -31.02
N ARG A 137 -0.17 0.89 -31.44
CA ARG A 137 -0.88 0.04 -32.39
C ARG A 137 -2.29 -0.34 -31.90
N TYR A 138 -2.51 -0.43 -30.60
CA TYR A 138 -3.81 -0.70 -29.97
C TYR A 138 -4.57 0.56 -29.54
N ASN A 139 -4.03 1.75 -29.83
CA ASN A 139 -4.58 3.04 -29.39
C ASN A 139 -4.84 3.14 -27.88
N ASN A 140 -4.10 2.38 -27.08
CA ASN A 140 -4.22 2.38 -25.63
C ASN A 140 -2.98 2.97 -24.94
N LEU A 141 -2.02 3.50 -25.70
CA LEU A 141 -0.83 4.21 -25.26
C LEU A 141 -0.70 5.50 -26.08
N LEU A 142 -1.03 6.64 -25.47
CA LEU A 142 -0.93 7.95 -26.14
C LEU A 142 0.49 8.53 -26.07
N SER A 143 1.14 8.35 -24.94
CA SER A 143 2.54 8.74 -24.74
C SER A 143 3.15 7.94 -23.59
N PHE A 144 4.46 7.80 -23.57
CA PHE A 144 5.18 7.27 -22.43
C PHE A 144 6.47 8.04 -22.22
N THR A 145 6.87 8.13 -20.96
CA THR A 145 8.19 8.67 -20.59
C THR A 145 8.92 7.59 -19.78
N TYR A 146 10.12 7.25 -20.24
CA TYR A 146 10.99 6.35 -19.50
C TYR A 146 12.03 7.18 -18.74
N PHE A 147 12.07 6.97 -17.42
CA PHE A 147 13.05 7.61 -16.56
C PHE A 147 13.74 6.53 -15.70
N THR A 148 15.06 6.57 -15.68
CA THR A 148 15.87 5.69 -14.83
C THR A 148 16.70 6.54 -13.87
N ASP A 149 16.44 6.42 -12.59
CA ASP A 149 17.26 7.02 -11.55
C ASP A 149 18.03 5.94 -10.79
N THR A 150 19.36 6.01 -10.89
CA THR A 150 20.27 5.10 -10.20
C THR A 150 20.98 5.78 -9.03
N SER A 151 20.63 7.00 -8.67
CA SER A 151 21.30 7.79 -7.63
C SER A 151 21.31 7.12 -6.26
N VAL A 152 20.25 6.37 -5.96
CA VAL A 152 20.10 5.62 -4.70
C VAL A 152 20.62 4.18 -4.76
N LYS A 153 21.03 3.71 -5.96
CA LYS A 153 21.53 2.34 -6.13
C LYS A 153 22.84 2.18 -5.39
N LYS A 154 22.92 1.14 -4.56
CA LYS A 154 24.12 0.75 -3.83
C LYS A 154 24.57 -0.63 -4.28
N ASN A 155 25.85 -0.75 -4.62
CA ASN A 155 26.43 -2.01 -5.09
C ASN A 155 27.10 -2.81 -3.98
N TYR A 156 27.18 -2.22 -2.78
CA TYR A 156 27.93 -2.80 -1.68
C TYR A 156 27.34 -2.37 -0.34
N ALA A 157 27.18 -3.30 0.58
CA ALA A 157 26.69 -3.02 1.93
C ALA A 157 27.58 -3.64 3.00
N TYR A 158 27.84 -2.85 4.05
CA TYR A 158 28.43 -3.35 5.28
C TYR A 158 27.32 -3.67 6.28
N VAL A 159 27.19 -4.92 6.64
CA VAL A 159 26.27 -5.35 7.70
C VAL A 159 27.04 -5.36 9.01
N LEU A 160 26.60 -4.52 9.94
CA LEU A 160 27.26 -4.33 11.23
C LEU A 160 26.46 -5.03 12.33
N GLY A 161 27.10 -5.95 13.02
CA GLY A 161 26.54 -6.64 14.18
C GLY A 161 26.81 -5.93 15.51
N LYS A 162 26.63 -6.64 16.61
CA LYS A 162 26.88 -6.16 17.96
C LYS A 162 28.36 -5.86 18.18
N GLY A 163 28.67 -4.80 18.96
CA GLY A 163 30.01 -4.35 19.33
C GLY A 163 30.30 -2.92 18.87
N GLU A 164 31.44 -2.38 19.28
CA GLU A 164 31.89 -1.04 18.95
C GLU A 164 33.31 -1.08 18.35
N GLY A 165 33.62 -0.09 17.52
CA GLY A 165 34.94 0.07 16.90
C GLY A 165 35.41 -1.18 16.16
N GLU A 166 36.67 -1.55 16.36
CA GLU A 166 37.30 -2.71 15.70
C GLU A 166 36.74 -4.06 16.16
N LYS A 167 36.13 -4.13 17.34
CA LYS A 167 35.51 -5.34 17.89
C LYS A 167 34.09 -5.60 17.32
N ARG A 168 33.55 -4.68 16.55
CA ARG A 168 32.25 -4.84 15.94
C ARG A 168 32.28 -5.90 14.84
N LYS A 169 31.45 -6.92 14.98
CA LYS A 169 31.27 -7.90 13.89
C LYS A 169 30.76 -7.20 12.64
N ARG A 170 31.38 -7.42 11.52
CA ARG A 170 30.98 -6.88 10.22
C ARG A 170 31.06 -7.97 9.16
N THR A 171 30.11 -7.97 8.26
CA THR A 171 30.12 -8.78 7.06
C THR A 171 29.75 -7.93 5.87
N THR A 172 30.13 -8.35 4.70
CA THR A 172 29.85 -7.66 3.45
C THR A 172 28.82 -8.45 2.66
N TYR A 173 28.00 -7.74 1.93
CA TYR A 173 26.98 -8.30 1.08
C TYR A 173 27.08 -7.71 -0.31
#